data_ba13f238ae4890f3b03fca03bef8f2e4
#
_entry.id   ba13f238ae4890f3b03fca03bef8f2e4
#
_cell.length_a   1.000
_cell.length_b   1.000
_cell.length_c   1.000
_cell.angle_alpha   90.00
_cell.angle_beta   90.00
_cell.angle_gamma   90.00
#
_symmetry.space_group_name_H-M   'P 1'
#
loop_
_entity.id
_entity.type
_entity.pdbx_description
1 polymer ?
#
loop_
_entity_poly.entity_id
_entity_poly.type
_entity_poly.pdbx_seq_one_letter_code
_entity_poly.pdbx_strand_id
1 'polypeptide(L)'
;MLQTTVISSILVFSLVILLLVVLLGIAEKKLLPQGDVEILINDDKEKSPNVKPGSSLLSALASQSIFIPSACGGGGTCSQCKCQVLEGGGEILPTEVSHFSRSEIQDNYRLACQVKVKNDMSVKIPDEIFSIQKWDCTVRSNHNVATFIKELVLELPKGEILDFKSGGYIQIDVPKYEFKYSEFDIEKEYHEDWDNYKMWDLLAKNDNPEEYRAYSMANHPAEGNIVMLNVRIAHPPPQQWDAPPGIASSYIFNLKPGDKVTISGPYGEFFIKDTEREMVYIG
;
A
#
# COMPACT_ATOMS: atom_id res chain seq x y z
N MET A 1 40.55 -14.39 38.09
CA MET A 1 40.85 -13.42 37.03
C MET A 1 39.84 -13.48 35.87
N LEU A 2 39.70 -14.60 35.16
CA LEU A 2 38.75 -14.68 33.98
C LEU A 2 37.32 -14.33 34.32
N GLN A 3 36.81 -14.83 35.44
CA GLN A 3 35.42 -14.61 35.87
C GLN A 3 35.13 -13.15 36.25
N THR A 4 36.08 -12.48 36.90
CA THR A 4 35.97 -11.04 37.21
C THR A 4 36.03 -10.16 35.97
N THR A 5 36.85 -10.52 34.98
CA THR A 5 36.94 -9.81 33.71
C THR A 5 35.64 -9.96 32.88
N VAL A 6 35.03 -11.15 32.83
CA VAL A 6 33.76 -11.38 32.17
C VAL A 6 32.62 -10.58 32.81
N ILE A 7 32.53 -10.61 34.13
CA ILE A 7 31.48 -9.86 34.85
C ILE A 7 31.64 -8.36 34.63
N SER A 8 32.86 -7.82 34.73
CA SER A 8 33.10 -6.40 34.49
C SER A 8 32.81 -5.97 33.05
N SER A 9 33.12 -6.83 32.05
CA SER A 9 32.79 -6.56 30.67
C SER A 9 31.27 -6.52 30.42
N ILE A 10 30.53 -7.44 31.02
CA ILE A 10 29.05 -7.46 30.93
C ILE A 10 28.46 -6.21 31.57
N LEU A 11 28.96 -5.82 32.76
CA LEU A 11 28.47 -4.61 33.44
C LEU A 11 28.74 -3.35 32.63
N VAL A 12 29.96 -3.19 32.11
CA VAL A 12 30.29 -2.03 31.25
C VAL A 12 29.44 -1.98 30.00
N PHE A 13 29.27 -3.12 29.31
CA PHE A 13 28.44 -3.21 28.11
C PHE A 13 26.97 -2.87 28.39
N SER A 14 26.41 -3.41 29.48
CA SER A 14 25.04 -3.10 29.91
C SER A 14 24.88 -1.62 30.30
N LEU A 15 25.87 -1.01 30.95
CA LEU A 15 25.85 0.41 31.29
C LEU A 15 25.89 1.30 30.05
N VAL A 16 26.69 0.94 29.04
CA VAL A 16 26.78 1.67 27.76
C VAL A 16 25.46 1.61 27.04
N ILE A 17 24.85 0.41 26.95
CA ILE A 17 23.53 0.25 26.31
C ILE A 17 22.47 1.10 27.05
N LEU A 18 22.43 1.02 28.37
CA LEU A 18 21.49 1.81 29.17
C LEU A 18 21.66 3.32 28.94
N LEU A 19 22.91 3.78 28.90
CA LEU A 19 23.24 5.19 28.63
C LEU A 19 22.73 5.60 27.22
N LEU A 20 22.97 4.76 26.21
CA LEU A 20 22.50 5.02 24.86
C LEU A 20 20.96 5.07 24.76
N VAL A 21 20.26 4.14 25.42
CA VAL A 21 18.79 4.14 25.47
C VAL A 21 18.26 5.41 26.15
N VAL A 22 18.87 5.83 27.27
CA VAL A 22 18.49 7.08 27.96
C VAL A 22 18.75 8.30 27.07
N LEU A 23 19.92 8.36 26.41
CA LEU A 23 20.25 9.45 25.48
C LEU A 23 19.29 9.51 24.29
N LEU A 24 18.95 8.36 23.71
CA LEU A 24 17.94 8.27 22.64
C LEU A 24 16.57 8.74 23.11
N GLY A 25 16.11 8.31 24.28
CA GLY A 25 14.84 8.76 24.86
C GLY A 25 14.79 10.28 25.16
N ILE A 26 15.93 10.86 25.58
CA ILE A 26 16.04 12.32 25.77
C ILE A 26 16.03 13.04 24.43
N ALA A 27 16.75 12.51 23.43
CA ALA A 27 16.78 13.05 22.07
C ALA A 27 15.39 13.01 21.42
N GLU A 28 14.69 11.88 21.54
CA GLU A 28 13.31 11.72 21.06
C GLU A 28 12.38 12.78 21.66
N LYS A 29 12.39 12.94 22.99
CA LYS A 29 11.56 13.95 23.67
C LYS A 29 11.89 15.40 23.31
N LYS A 30 13.14 15.70 22.94
CA LYS A 30 13.58 17.06 22.60
C LYS A 30 13.46 17.37 21.11
N LEU A 31 13.60 16.38 20.24
CA LEU A 31 13.67 16.56 18.79
C LEU A 31 12.35 16.29 18.08
N LEU A 32 11.48 15.45 18.67
CA LEU A 32 10.15 15.24 18.13
C LEU A 32 9.15 16.21 18.80
N PRO A 33 8.27 16.83 18.01
CA PRO A 33 7.18 17.64 18.55
C PRO A 33 6.36 16.82 19.54
N GLN A 34 6.05 17.40 20.68
CA GLN A 34 5.21 16.78 21.70
C GLN A 34 3.79 17.27 21.50
N GLY A 35 2.88 16.35 21.17
CA GLY A 35 1.47 16.63 20.91
C GLY A 35 1.05 16.30 19.50
N ASP A 36 -0.24 16.40 19.26
CA ASP A 36 -0.80 16.22 17.93
C ASP A 36 -0.56 17.48 17.07
N VAL A 37 -0.39 17.28 15.78
CA VAL A 37 -0.21 18.34 14.78
C VAL A 37 -1.43 18.39 13.85
N GLU A 38 -1.82 19.58 13.44
CA GLU A 38 -2.95 19.79 12.54
C GLU A 38 -2.49 19.66 11.08
N ILE A 39 -3.26 18.92 10.28
CA ILE A 39 -3.11 18.90 8.82
C ILE A 39 -4.30 19.66 8.23
N LEU A 40 -4.11 20.93 7.91
CA LEU A 40 -5.12 21.76 7.25
C LEU A 40 -5.29 21.32 5.79
N ILE A 41 -6.48 20.83 5.46
CA ILE A 41 -6.76 20.29 4.12
C ILE A 41 -7.71 21.23 3.37
N ASN A 42 -7.27 21.68 2.18
CA ASN A 42 -8.06 22.56 1.29
C ASN A 42 -8.61 23.83 1.99
N ASP A 43 -7.89 24.34 2.98
CA ASP A 43 -8.31 25.47 3.84
C ASP A 43 -9.62 25.23 4.61
N ASP A 44 -10.05 23.97 4.73
CA ASP A 44 -11.28 23.53 5.38
C ASP A 44 -10.97 22.85 6.74
N LYS A 45 -11.28 23.54 7.83
CA LYS A 45 -11.02 23.03 9.20
C LYS A 45 -11.86 21.81 9.57
N GLU A 46 -13.04 21.63 8.95
CA GLU A 46 -13.89 20.46 9.23
C GLU A 46 -13.30 19.17 8.66
N LYS A 47 -12.52 19.29 7.59
CA LYS A 47 -11.80 18.18 6.96
C LYS A 47 -10.37 17.97 7.49
N SER A 48 -9.93 18.80 8.44
CA SER A 48 -8.54 18.89 8.87
C SER A 48 -8.32 18.08 10.14
N PRO A 49 -7.63 16.93 10.06
CA PRO A 49 -7.41 16.08 11.22
C PRO A 49 -6.21 16.54 12.06
N ASN A 50 -6.26 16.21 13.36
CA ASN A 50 -5.10 16.22 14.24
C ASN A 50 -4.48 14.81 14.27
N VAL A 51 -3.19 14.72 14.01
CA VAL A 51 -2.47 13.45 13.90
C VAL A 51 -1.18 13.48 14.73
N LYS A 52 -0.71 12.30 15.11
CA LYS A 52 0.59 12.17 15.76
C LYS A 52 1.72 12.37 14.76
N PRO A 53 2.75 13.19 15.11
CA PRO A 53 3.90 13.36 14.23
C PRO A 53 4.74 12.08 14.11
N GLY A 54 5.53 11.98 13.03
CA GLY A 54 6.50 10.89 12.81
C GLY A 54 6.18 9.97 11.64
N SER A 55 4.91 9.79 11.27
CA SER A 55 4.50 9.00 10.10
C SER A 55 4.66 9.78 8.78
N SER A 56 4.47 9.12 7.65
CA SER A 56 4.30 9.82 6.37
C SER A 56 2.94 10.52 6.31
N LEU A 57 2.84 11.58 5.50
CA LEU A 57 1.56 12.25 5.25
C LEU A 57 0.51 11.26 4.72
N LEU A 58 0.92 10.35 3.84
CA LEU A 58 0.05 9.28 3.32
C LEU A 58 -0.54 8.41 4.44
N SER A 59 0.31 7.91 5.36
CA SER A 59 -0.13 7.07 6.47
C SER A 59 -0.94 7.86 7.50
N ALA A 60 -0.55 9.11 7.77
CA ALA A 60 -1.26 9.98 8.68
C ALA A 60 -2.70 10.25 8.22
N LEU A 61 -2.89 10.57 6.93
CA LEU A 61 -4.22 10.78 6.34
C LEU A 61 -5.04 9.47 6.28
N ALA A 62 -4.39 8.35 5.92
CA ALA A 62 -5.06 7.05 5.90
C ALA A 62 -5.60 6.65 7.29
N SER A 63 -4.89 6.97 8.38
CA SER A 63 -5.36 6.73 9.76
C SER A 63 -6.62 7.54 10.11
N GLN A 64 -6.92 8.58 9.34
CA GLN A 64 -8.11 9.44 9.47
C GLN A 64 -9.17 9.15 8.39
N SER A 65 -9.08 7.98 7.75
CA SER A 65 -9.98 7.56 6.66
C SER A 65 -9.93 8.47 5.42
N ILE A 66 -8.82 9.16 5.19
CA ILE A 66 -8.56 9.96 3.99
C ILE A 66 -7.53 9.20 3.13
N PHE A 67 -7.99 8.55 2.07
CA PHE A 67 -7.20 7.60 1.30
C PHE A 67 -6.65 8.20 0.01
N ILE A 68 -5.43 8.74 0.05
CA ILE A 68 -4.74 9.20 -1.16
C ILE A 68 -4.29 8.00 -2.00
N PRO A 69 -4.48 8.01 -3.33
CA PRO A 69 -4.05 6.93 -4.22
C PRO A 69 -2.57 6.60 -4.07
N SER A 70 -2.22 5.31 -3.99
CA SER A 70 -0.82 4.89 -3.95
C SER A 70 -0.68 3.44 -4.41
N ALA A 71 -0.41 3.21 -5.69
CA ALA A 71 -0.30 1.86 -6.24
C ALA A 71 0.92 1.08 -5.75
N CYS A 72 2.00 1.77 -5.33
CA CYS A 72 3.23 1.15 -4.83
C CYS A 72 3.23 0.87 -3.32
N GLY A 73 2.10 1.08 -2.62
CA GLY A 73 2.04 0.90 -1.17
C GLY A 73 2.91 1.87 -0.38
N GLY A 74 3.09 3.10 -0.86
CA GLY A 74 3.92 4.11 -0.19
C GLY A 74 5.42 4.03 -0.50
N GLY A 75 5.84 3.17 -1.45
CA GLY A 75 7.24 2.97 -1.83
C GLY A 75 7.89 4.10 -2.64
N GLY A 76 7.16 5.18 -2.95
CA GLY A 76 7.71 6.36 -3.64
C GLY A 76 7.97 6.16 -5.14
N THR A 77 7.40 5.15 -5.78
CA THR A 77 7.74 4.79 -7.18
C THR A 77 6.63 5.00 -8.20
N CYS A 78 5.36 5.08 -7.78
CA CYS A 78 4.22 5.16 -8.71
C CYS A 78 3.74 6.58 -9.02
N SER A 79 4.19 7.57 -8.29
CA SER A 79 3.79 8.99 -8.42
C SER A 79 2.30 9.30 -8.18
N GLN A 80 1.49 8.33 -7.77
CA GLN A 80 0.04 8.53 -7.63
C GLN A 80 -0.36 9.32 -6.37
N CYS A 81 0.48 9.29 -5.33
CA CYS A 81 0.21 10.02 -4.10
C CYS A 81 0.63 11.50 -4.15
N LYS A 82 0.56 12.11 -5.33
CA LYS A 82 0.85 13.53 -5.52
C LYS A 82 -0.18 14.38 -4.78
N CYS A 83 0.31 15.33 -4.01
CA CYS A 83 -0.49 16.37 -3.38
C CYS A 83 0.30 17.66 -3.35
N GLN A 84 -0.37 18.79 -3.25
CA GLN A 84 0.30 20.08 -3.09
C GLN A 84 0.48 20.35 -1.59
N VAL A 85 1.71 20.52 -1.13
CA VAL A 85 2.04 20.80 0.29
C VAL A 85 2.45 22.25 0.40
N LEU A 86 1.53 23.09 0.87
CA LEU A 86 1.73 24.54 0.92
C LEU A 86 2.66 24.93 2.07
N GLU A 87 2.49 24.29 3.24
CA GLU A 87 3.26 24.56 4.44
C GLU A 87 3.58 23.27 5.19
N GLY A 88 4.68 23.26 5.95
CA GLY A 88 5.05 22.16 6.86
C GLY A 88 5.70 20.93 6.21
N GLY A 89 5.79 20.87 4.87
CA GLY A 89 6.30 19.70 4.15
C GLY A 89 7.84 19.60 4.05
N GLY A 90 8.56 20.66 4.42
CA GLY A 90 10.02 20.76 4.22
C GLY A 90 10.40 20.81 2.73
N GLU A 91 11.69 20.68 2.44
CA GLU A 91 12.20 20.71 1.07
C GLU A 91 11.88 19.41 0.32
N ILE A 92 11.78 19.49 -1.02
CA ILE A 92 11.59 18.32 -1.87
C ILE A 92 12.81 17.39 -1.79
N LEU A 93 12.57 16.10 -1.64
CA LEU A 93 13.64 15.12 -1.55
C LEU A 93 14.21 14.80 -2.96
N PRO A 94 15.51 14.51 -3.08
CA PRO A 94 16.10 14.09 -4.35
C PRO A 94 15.39 12.90 -4.99
N THR A 95 14.84 12.01 -4.19
CA THR A 95 14.05 10.83 -4.62
C THR A 95 12.70 11.20 -5.24
N GLU A 96 12.17 12.39 -4.94
CA GLU A 96 10.89 12.86 -5.47
C GLU A 96 11.03 13.62 -6.78
N VAL A 97 12.19 14.27 -7.02
CA VAL A 97 12.38 15.21 -8.14
C VAL A 97 12.06 14.58 -9.50
N SER A 98 12.40 13.31 -9.70
CA SER A 98 12.16 12.61 -10.97
C SER A 98 10.67 12.37 -11.28
N HIS A 99 9.79 12.55 -10.30
CA HIS A 99 8.34 12.32 -10.43
C HIS A 99 7.57 13.60 -10.79
N PHE A 100 8.24 14.74 -10.84
CA PHE A 100 7.61 16.04 -11.02
C PHE A 100 8.21 16.84 -12.18
N SER A 101 7.36 17.57 -12.86
CA SER A 101 7.78 18.63 -13.77
C SER A 101 8.32 19.85 -12.99
N ARG A 102 9.04 20.74 -13.67
CA ARG A 102 9.54 21.98 -13.03
C ARG A 102 8.41 22.86 -12.47
N SER A 103 7.27 22.90 -13.15
CA SER A 103 6.10 23.65 -12.67
C SER A 103 5.52 23.03 -11.41
N GLU A 104 5.35 21.71 -11.36
CA GLU A 104 4.84 21.03 -10.16
C GLU A 104 5.76 21.26 -8.95
N ILE A 105 7.08 21.26 -9.15
CA ILE A 105 8.03 21.59 -8.07
C ILE A 105 7.84 23.02 -7.57
N GLN A 106 7.66 23.99 -8.49
CA GLN A 106 7.42 25.39 -8.14
C GLN A 106 6.08 25.58 -7.42
N ASP A 107 5.09 24.75 -7.75
CA ASP A 107 3.76 24.73 -7.14
C ASP A 107 3.70 23.88 -5.86
N ASN A 108 4.86 23.49 -5.30
CA ASN A 108 4.99 22.70 -4.07
C ASN A 108 4.31 21.32 -4.10
N TYR A 109 4.26 20.67 -5.27
CA TYR A 109 3.81 19.28 -5.33
C TYR A 109 4.82 18.34 -4.69
N ARG A 110 4.32 17.39 -3.93
CA ARG A 110 5.10 16.40 -3.18
C ARG A 110 4.44 15.01 -3.30
N LEU A 111 5.22 13.98 -3.03
CA LEU A 111 4.66 12.63 -2.83
C LEU A 111 4.27 12.47 -1.35
N ALA A 112 2.98 12.33 -1.06
CA ALA A 112 2.49 12.19 0.32
C ALA A 112 3.19 11.05 1.09
N CYS A 113 3.62 9.99 0.42
CA CYS A 113 4.35 8.88 1.03
C CYS A 113 5.79 9.26 1.45
N GLN A 114 6.38 10.30 0.87
CA GLN A 114 7.76 10.76 1.16
C GLN A 114 7.78 11.93 2.14
N VAL A 115 6.68 12.67 2.27
CA VAL A 115 6.56 13.78 3.22
C VAL A 115 6.36 13.25 4.62
N LYS A 116 7.22 13.64 5.56
CA LYS A 116 7.08 13.29 6.99
C LYS A 116 6.31 14.37 7.73
N VAL A 117 5.27 13.96 8.43
CA VAL A 117 4.51 14.84 9.32
C VAL A 117 5.34 15.14 10.56
N LYS A 118 5.78 16.38 10.71
CA LYS A 118 6.62 16.82 11.85
C LYS A 118 5.99 17.98 12.62
N ASN A 119 5.31 18.86 11.92
CA ASN A 119 4.67 20.07 12.45
C ASN A 119 3.30 20.22 11.79
N ASP A 120 2.56 21.25 12.18
CA ASP A 120 1.35 21.64 11.45
C ASP A 120 1.64 21.83 9.97
N MET A 121 0.71 21.40 9.13
CA MET A 121 0.86 21.36 7.69
C MET A 121 -0.38 21.98 7.02
N SER A 122 -0.17 22.55 5.83
CA SER A 122 -1.27 22.92 4.94
C SER A 122 -1.10 22.19 3.61
N VAL A 123 -2.14 21.47 3.18
CA VAL A 123 -2.11 20.63 1.99
C VAL A 123 -3.35 20.84 1.13
N LYS A 124 -3.19 20.69 -0.20
CA LYS A 124 -4.31 20.59 -1.12
C LYS A 124 -4.35 19.21 -1.74
N ILE A 125 -5.49 18.57 -1.65
CA ILE A 125 -5.79 17.28 -2.25
C ILE A 125 -7.10 17.37 -3.06
N PRO A 126 -7.26 16.58 -4.14
CA PRO A 126 -8.49 16.55 -4.91
C PRO A 126 -9.71 16.20 -4.05
N ASP A 127 -10.85 16.84 -4.29
CA ASP A 127 -12.07 16.57 -3.50
C ASP A 127 -12.60 15.15 -3.66
N GLU A 128 -12.32 14.50 -4.78
CA GLU A 128 -12.68 13.10 -5.07
C GLU A 128 -12.09 12.12 -4.04
N ILE A 129 -10.98 12.49 -3.40
CA ILE A 129 -10.34 11.68 -2.35
C ILE A 129 -11.30 11.42 -1.16
N PHE A 130 -12.18 12.37 -0.85
CA PHE A 130 -13.14 12.23 0.26
C PHE A 130 -14.28 11.26 -0.04
N SER A 131 -14.48 10.87 -1.29
CA SER A 131 -15.47 9.86 -1.70
C SER A 131 -14.94 8.43 -1.60
N ILE A 132 -13.63 8.25 -1.41
CA ILE A 132 -13.00 6.93 -1.30
C ILE A 132 -13.39 6.29 0.03
N GLN A 133 -13.87 5.06 -0.04
CA GLN A 133 -14.30 4.27 1.11
C GLN A 133 -13.47 3.00 1.25
N LYS A 134 -13.62 2.34 2.40
CA LYS A 134 -12.96 1.08 2.72
C LYS A 134 -14.01 0.05 3.12
N TRP A 135 -13.90 -1.16 2.59
CA TRP A 135 -14.85 -2.25 2.83
C TRP A 135 -14.15 -3.56 3.17
N ASP A 136 -14.76 -4.30 4.09
CA ASP A 136 -14.40 -5.69 4.35
C ASP A 136 -15.26 -6.61 3.49
N CYS A 137 -14.75 -6.94 2.33
CA CYS A 137 -15.39 -7.81 1.34
C CYS A 137 -15.27 -9.28 1.71
N THR A 138 -16.10 -10.11 1.09
CA THR A 138 -16.02 -11.57 1.20
C THR A 138 -15.57 -12.16 -0.12
N VAL A 139 -14.61 -13.07 -0.10
CA VAL A 139 -14.21 -13.83 -1.29
C VAL A 139 -15.38 -14.72 -1.73
N ARG A 140 -15.90 -14.47 -2.93
CA ARG A 140 -16.92 -15.28 -3.58
C ARG A 140 -16.30 -16.47 -4.29
N SER A 141 -15.25 -16.22 -5.07
CA SER A 141 -14.48 -17.23 -5.80
C SER A 141 -13.06 -16.76 -6.02
N ASN A 142 -12.12 -17.70 -6.17
CA ASN A 142 -10.73 -17.45 -6.47
C ASN A 142 -10.15 -18.68 -7.19
N HIS A 143 -10.18 -18.70 -8.51
CA HIS A 143 -9.77 -19.84 -9.32
C HIS A 143 -8.83 -19.44 -10.44
N ASN A 144 -8.04 -20.39 -10.93
CA ASN A 144 -7.13 -20.12 -12.02
C ASN A 144 -7.92 -19.94 -13.33
N VAL A 145 -7.57 -18.90 -14.08
CA VAL A 145 -8.02 -18.68 -15.46
C VAL A 145 -6.86 -18.89 -16.46
N ALA A 146 -5.65 -19.00 -15.94
CA ALA A 146 -4.45 -19.43 -16.64
C ALA A 146 -3.43 -19.95 -15.62
N THR A 147 -2.37 -20.61 -16.07
CA THR A 147 -1.34 -21.23 -15.22
C THR A 147 -0.88 -20.38 -14.04
N PHE A 148 -0.69 -19.08 -14.28
CA PHE A 148 -0.17 -18.14 -13.28
C PHE A 148 -1.11 -16.95 -13.04
N ILE A 149 -2.38 -17.06 -13.41
CA ILE A 149 -3.38 -16.00 -13.23
C ILE A 149 -4.62 -16.58 -12.56
N LYS A 150 -5.03 -15.97 -11.45
CA LYS A 150 -6.31 -16.21 -10.80
C LYS A 150 -7.29 -15.08 -11.06
N GLU A 151 -8.55 -15.45 -11.25
CA GLU A 151 -9.69 -14.56 -11.15
C GLU A 151 -10.20 -14.57 -9.71
N LEU A 152 -10.07 -13.44 -9.05
CA LEU A 152 -10.61 -13.22 -7.72
C LEU A 152 -11.90 -12.42 -7.83
N VAL A 153 -13.00 -12.95 -7.29
CA VAL A 153 -14.28 -12.23 -7.17
C VAL A 153 -14.58 -11.96 -5.72
N LEU A 154 -14.74 -10.68 -5.39
CA LEU A 154 -15.10 -10.20 -4.06
C LEU A 154 -16.55 -9.70 -4.06
N GLU A 155 -17.29 -9.99 -2.99
CA GLU A 155 -18.61 -9.43 -2.71
C GLU A 155 -18.48 -8.33 -1.67
N LEU A 156 -19.04 -7.16 -1.96
CA LEU A 156 -19.12 -6.08 -0.98
C LEU A 156 -20.10 -6.43 0.15
N PRO A 157 -19.99 -5.77 1.31
CA PRO A 157 -20.97 -5.90 2.38
C PRO A 157 -22.38 -5.58 1.88
N LYS A 158 -23.36 -6.23 2.47
CA LYS A 158 -24.79 -6.06 2.08
C LYS A 158 -25.22 -4.60 2.26
N GLY A 159 -25.71 -4.01 1.18
CA GLY A 159 -26.20 -2.63 1.16
C GLY A 159 -25.16 -1.59 0.75
N GLU A 160 -23.88 -1.99 0.64
CA GLU A 160 -22.82 -1.15 0.12
C GLU A 160 -22.77 -1.23 -1.41
N ILE A 161 -22.36 -0.13 -2.03
CA ILE A 161 -22.20 -0.03 -3.50
C ILE A 161 -20.87 0.63 -3.79
N LEU A 162 -20.09 -0.02 -4.65
CA LEU A 162 -18.89 0.56 -5.24
C LEU A 162 -19.27 1.15 -6.61
N ASP A 163 -19.47 2.47 -6.65
CA ASP A 163 -19.72 3.20 -7.90
C ASP A 163 -18.39 3.53 -8.58
N PHE A 164 -18.09 2.85 -9.66
CA PHE A 164 -16.84 3.01 -10.39
C PHE A 164 -17.04 3.11 -11.90
N LYS A 165 -16.04 3.63 -12.60
CA LYS A 165 -15.96 3.64 -14.07
C LYS A 165 -14.98 2.59 -14.55
N SER A 166 -15.25 1.97 -15.70
CA SER A 166 -14.28 1.05 -16.35
C SER A 166 -12.93 1.74 -16.55
N GLY A 167 -11.85 1.06 -16.17
CA GLY A 167 -10.50 1.63 -16.06
C GLY A 167 -10.13 2.04 -14.64
N GLY A 168 -11.08 1.98 -13.69
CA GLY A 168 -10.82 2.17 -12.28
C GLY A 168 -10.10 0.97 -11.64
N TYR A 169 -9.53 1.20 -10.46
CA TYR A 169 -8.85 0.19 -9.67
C TYR A 169 -9.22 0.31 -8.19
N ILE A 170 -8.94 -0.74 -7.45
CA ILE A 170 -9.04 -0.77 -5.99
C ILE A 170 -7.66 -1.00 -5.38
N GLN A 171 -7.53 -0.73 -4.09
CA GLN A 171 -6.37 -1.16 -3.31
C GLN A 171 -6.82 -2.30 -2.39
N ILE A 172 -6.01 -3.35 -2.30
CA ILE A 172 -6.19 -4.48 -1.38
C ILE A 172 -5.19 -4.31 -0.24
N ASP A 173 -5.68 -4.32 1.00
CA ASP A 173 -4.84 -4.44 2.18
C ASP A 173 -4.30 -5.86 2.29
N VAL A 174 -3.03 -5.98 2.60
CA VAL A 174 -2.36 -7.27 2.76
C VAL A 174 -1.94 -7.44 4.21
N PRO A 175 -2.60 -8.28 4.99
CA PRO A 175 -2.26 -8.53 6.38
C PRO A 175 -0.88 -9.18 6.51
N LYS A 176 -0.38 -9.31 7.73
CA LYS A 176 0.77 -10.19 8.00
C LYS A 176 0.41 -11.62 7.70
N TYR A 177 1.28 -12.32 6.98
CA TYR A 177 1.11 -13.73 6.67
C TYR A 177 2.46 -14.41 6.39
N GLU A 178 2.45 -15.73 6.44
CA GLU A 178 3.53 -16.60 5.96
C GLU A 178 2.89 -17.87 5.38
N PHE A 179 3.06 -18.11 4.07
CA PHE A 179 2.50 -19.27 3.35
C PHE A 179 3.56 -19.92 2.48
N LYS A 180 3.47 -21.24 2.35
CA LYS A 180 4.13 -21.94 1.26
C LYS A 180 3.20 -22.01 0.05
N TYR A 181 3.76 -21.94 -1.14
CA TYR A 181 2.97 -22.03 -2.37
C TYR A 181 2.27 -23.41 -2.52
N SER A 182 2.76 -24.45 -1.83
CA SER A 182 2.07 -25.74 -1.72
C SER A 182 0.72 -25.68 -0.99
N GLU A 183 0.40 -24.57 -0.32
CA GLU A 183 -0.89 -24.34 0.34
C GLU A 183 -1.94 -23.71 -0.58
N PHE A 184 -1.52 -23.26 -1.77
CA PHE A 184 -2.41 -22.64 -2.75
C PHE A 184 -3.30 -23.70 -3.40
N ASP A 185 -4.56 -23.33 -3.61
CA ASP A 185 -5.50 -24.13 -4.38
C ASP A 185 -5.30 -23.84 -5.88
N ILE A 186 -4.58 -24.72 -6.55
CA ILE A 186 -4.27 -24.61 -7.98
C ILE A 186 -4.96 -25.78 -8.70
N GLU A 187 -5.67 -25.48 -9.79
CA GLU A 187 -6.36 -26.51 -10.56
C GLU A 187 -5.36 -27.50 -11.18
N LYS A 188 -5.75 -28.78 -11.20
CA LYS A 188 -4.87 -29.89 -11.61
C LYS A 188 -4.27 -29.74 -13.00
N GLU A 189 -4.97 -29.08 -13.90
CA GLU A 189 -4.50 -28.85 -15.27
C GLU A 189 -3.23 -27.99 -15.33
N TYR A 190 -2.97 -27.20 -14.30
CA TYR A 190 -1.78 -26.31 -14.21
C TYR A 190 -0.64 -26.91 -13.38
N HIS A 191 -0.82 -28.07 -12.73
CA HIS A 191 0.18 -28.65 -11.85
C HIS A 191 1.50 -28.97 -12.57
N GLU A 192 1.46 -29.45 -13.81
CA GLU A 192 2.66 -29.77 -14.60
C GLU A 192 3.57 -28.55 -14.77
N ASP A 193 2.97 -27.38 -15.07
CA ASP A 193 3.73 -26.13 -15.18
C ASP A 193 4.32 -25.72 -13.83
N TRP A 194 3.51 -25.82 -12.75
CA TRP A 194 3.95 -25.49 -11.40
C TRP A 194 5.09 -26.38 -10.92
N ASP A 195 5.07 -27.67 -11.28
CA ASP A 195 6.19 -28.63 -11.04
C ASP A 195 7.45 -28.23 -11.83
N ASN A 196 7.28 -27.94 -13.13
CA ASN A 196 8.38 -27.56 -14.02
C ASN A 196 9.09 -26.29 -13.56
N TYR A 197 8.32 -25.29 -13.06
CA TYR A 197 8.85 -24.04 -12.51
C TYR A 197 9.21 -24.13 -11.02
N LYS A 198 9.08 -25.29 -10.36
CA LYS A 198 9.39 -25.52 -8.94
C LYS A 198 8.71 -24.52 -8.01
N MET A 199 7.44 -24.21 -8.31
CA MET A 199 6.71 -23.17 -7.60
C MET A 199 6.32 -23.57 -6.16
N TRP A 200 6.06 -24.86 -5.90
CA TRP A 200 5.48 -25.35 -4.67
C TRP A 200 6.31 -25.10 -3.40
N ASP A 201 7.64 -25.04 -3.54
CA ASP A 201 8.57 -24.85 -2.42
C ASP A 201 8.78 -23.38 -2.04
N LEU A 202 8.25 -22.45 -2.85
CA LEU A 202 8.38 -21.02 -2.57
C LEU A 202 7.65 -20.63 -1.29
N LEU A 203 8.32 -19.80 -0.48
CA LEU A 203 7.76 -19.20 0.74
C LEU A 203 7.49 -17.74 0.50
N ALA A 204 6.25 -17.32 0.69
CA ALA A 204 5.86 -15.91 0.67
C ALA A 204 5.48 -15.46 2.07
N LYS A 205 5.90 -14.26 2.44
CA LYS A 205 5.52 -13.67 3.71
C LYS A 205 5.36 -12.15 3.61
N ASN A 206 4.56 -11.63 4.52
CA ASN A 206 4.42 -10.20 4.76
C ASN A 206 4.54 -9.93 6.27
N ASP A 207 5.55 -9.16 6.65
CA ASP A 207 5.75 -8.71 8.03
C ASP A 207 5.18 -7.30 8.29
N ASN A 208 4.80 -6.57 7.22
CA ASN A 208 4.26 -5.22 7.30
C ASN A 208 2.71 -5.25 7.36
N PRO A 209 2.08 -4.85 8.47
CA PRO A 209 0.62 -4.85 8.59
C PRO A 209 -0.06 -3.73 7.78
N GLU A 210 0.71 -2.75 7.31
CA GLU A 210 0.22 -1.62 6.52
C GLU A 210 0.47 -1.80 5.02
N GLU A 211 0.75 -3.02 4.59
CA GLU A 211 1.01 -3.33 3.20
C GLU A 211 -0.30 -3.32 2.39
N TYR A 212 -0.27 -2.72 1.21
CA TYR A 212 -1.39 -2.75 0.25
C TYR A 212 -0.89 -2.63 -1.18
N ARG A 213 -1.69 -3.08 -2.14
CA ARG A 213 -1.40 -2.94 -3.57
C ARG A 213 -2.66 -2.64 -4.37
N ALA A 214 -2.45 -1.90 -5.47
CA ALA A 214 -3.48 -1.56 -6.43
C ALA A 214 -3.70 -2.68 -7.45
N TYR A 215 -4.98 -2.94 -7.76
CA TYR A 215 -5.40 -3.87 -8.79
C TYR A 215 -6.54 -3.27 -9.61
N SER A 216 -6.38 -3.27 -10.93
CA SER A 216 -7.43 -2.84 -11.84
C SER A 216 -8.64 -3.77 -11.77
N MET A 217 -9.83 -3.19 -11.74
CA MET A 217 -11.07 -3.98 -11.77
C MET A 217 -11.29 -4.53 -13.17
N ALA A 218 -11.60 -5.82 -13.26
CA ALA A 218 -11.83 -6.55 -14.51
C ALA A 218 -13.30 -6.68 -14.86
N ASN A 219 -14.21 -6.46 -13.91
CA ASN A 219 -15.66 -6.48 -14.15
C ASN A 219 -16.17 -5.15 -14.72
N HIS A 220 -17.30 -5.24 -15.40
CA HIS A 220 -18.05 -4.05 -15.82
C HIS A 220 -18.93 -3.54 -14.66
N PRO A 221 -19.12 -2.22 -14.48
CA PRO A 221 -19.95 -1.68 -13.41
C PRO A 221 -21.39 -2.24 -13.35
N ALA A 222 -21.95 -2.62 -14.50
CA ALA A 222 -23.30 -3.21 -14.57
C ALA A 222 -23.41 -4.68 -14.12
N GLU A 223 -22.29 -5.34 -13.76
CA GLU A 223 -22.30 -6.73 -13.29
C GLU A 223 -22.73 -6.89 -11.82
N GLY A 224 -23.06 -5.78 -11.18
CA GLY A 224 -23.57 -5.79 -9.83
C GLY A 224 -22.53 -5.44 -8.77
N ASN A 225 -22.85 -5.78 -7.53
CA ASN A 225 -22.07 -5.36 -6.35
C ASN A 225 -20.89 -6.30 -6.08
N ILE A 226 -20.03 -6.45 -7.07
CA ILE A 226 -18.82 -7.27 -7.02
C ILE A 226 -17.60 -6.49 -7.48
N VAL A 227 -16.43 -6.93 -7.03
CA VAL A 227 -15.12 -6.55 -7.57
C VAL A 227 -14.48 -7.81 -8.11
N MET A 228 -14.15 -7.82 -9.40
CA MET A 228 -13.43 -8.89 -10.06
C MET A 228 -12.03 -8.43 -10.44
N LEU A 229 -11.04 -9.23 -10.15
CA LEU A 229 -9.65 -8.97 -10.45
C LEU A 229 -9.02 -10.16 -11.16
N ASN A 230 -8.22 -9.90 -12.20
CA ASN A 230 -7.33 -10.91 -12.79
C ASN A 230 -5.91 -10.65 -12.29
N VAL A 231 -5.44 -11.54 -11.43
CA VAL A 231 -4.16 -11.37 -10.71
C VAL A 231 -3.15 -12.39 -11.16
N ARG A 232 -2.05 -11.92 -11.74
CA ARG A 232 -0.89 -12.75 -12.04
C ARG A 232 -0.01 -12.88 -10.81
N ILE A 233 0.41 -14.13 -10.49
CA ILE A 233 1.37 -14.35 -9.41
C ILE A 233 2.75 -13.80 -9.80
N ALA A 234 3.33 -13.02 -8.90
CA ALA A 234 4.69 -12.51 -9.05
C ALA A 234 5.65 -13.49 -8.34
N HIS A 235 6.16 -14.45 -9.08
CA HIS A 235 7.21 -15.37 -8.61
C HIS A 235 8.60 -14.80 -8.88
N PRO A 236 9.66 -15.29 -8.22
CA PRO A 236 11.03 -14.93 -8.53
C PRO A 236 11.36 -15.12 -10.03
N PRO A 237 12.10 -14.18 -10.64
CA PRO A 237 12.50 -14.33 -12.04
C PRO A 237 13.38 -15.60 -12.22
N PRO A 238 13.33 -16.26 -13.37
CA PRO A 238 14.28 -17.31 -13.71
C PRO A 238 15.72 -16.81 -13.50
N GLN A 239 16.57 -17.64 -12.88
CA GLN A 239 17.95 -17.33 -12.50
C GLN A 239 18.14 -16.41 -11.28
N GLN A 240 17.06 -15.95 -10.64
CA GLN A 240 17.08 -15.18 -9.38
C GLN A 240 16.12 -15.79 -8.34
N TRP A 241 16.19 -17.10 -8.16
CA TRP A 241 15.28 -17.84 -7.27
C TRP A 241 15.38 -17.45 -5.80
N ASP A 242 16.46 -16.75 -5.40
CA ASP A 242 16.63 -16.19 -4.06
C ASP A 242 15.83 -14.87 -3.84
N ALA A 243 15.27 -14.28 -4.91
CA ALA A 243 14.42 -13.11 -4.78
C ALA A 243 13.09 -13.51 -4.11
N PRO A 244 12.52 -12.64 -3.24
CA PRO A 244 11.27 -12.96 -2.60
C PRO A 244 10.12 -12.94 -3.61
N PRO A 245 9.11 -13.83 -3.45
CA PRO A 245 7.87 -13.75 -4.19
C PRO A 245 7.11 -12.45 -3.93
N GLY A 246 6.20 -12.10 -4.85
CA GLY A 246 5.37 -10.90 -4.70
C GLY A 246 4.40 -11.02 -3.54
N ILE A 247 4.44 -10.05 -2.62
CA ILE A 247 3.67 -10.06 -1.37
C ILE A 247 2.16 -10.14 -1.64
N ALA A 248 1.60 -9.18 -2.37
CA ALA A 248 0.15 -9.09 -2.54
C ALA A 248 -0.41 -10.20 -3.45
N SER A 249 0.29 -10.53 -4.54
CA SER A 249 -0.15 -11.60 -5.42
C SER A 249 -0.15 -12.97 -4.74
N SER A 250 0.83 -13.24 -3.88
CA SER A 250 0.87 -14.48 -3.09
C SER A 250 -0.26 -14.54 -2.06
N TYR A 251 -0.56 -13.41 -1.39
CA TYR A 251 -1.70 -13.31 -0.50
C TYR A 251 -3.00 -13.64 -1.24
N ILE A 252 -3.21 -13.01 -2.41
CA ILE A 252 -4.41 -13.24 -3.22
C ILE A 252 -4.52 -14.70 -3.66
N PHE A 253 -3.42 -15.33 -4.07
CA PHE A 253 -3.42 -16.73 -4.51
C PHE A 253 -3.81 -17.70 -3.40
N ASN A 254 -3.58 -17.35 -2.13
CA ASN A 254 -3.96 -18.17 -0.97
C ASN A 254 -5.40 -17.98 -0.51
N LEU A 255 -6.09 -16.94 -0.95
CA LEU A 255 -7.47 -16.65 -0.56
C LEU A 255 -8.43 -17.76 -1.00
N LYS A 256 -9.38 -18.08 -0.14
CA LYS A 256 -10.41 -19.10 -0.37
C LYS A 256 -11.81 -18.49 -0.26
N PRO A 257 -12.82 -19.07 -0.92
CA PRO A 257 -14.21 -18.64 -0.76
C PRO A 257 -14.62 -18.55 0.71
N GLY A 258 -15.19 -17.42 1.10
CA GLY A 258 -15.57 -17.10 2.48
C GLY A 258 -14.57 -16.27 3.26
N ASP A 259 -13.31 -16.16 2.81
CA ASP A 259 -12.31 -15.30 3.45
C ASP A 259 -12.72 -13.84 3.39
N LYS A 260 -12.20 -13.05 4.34
CA LYS A 260 -12.39 -11.59 4.38
C LYS A 260 -11.19 -10.88 3.79
N VAL A 261 -11.48 -9.88 2.97
CA VAL A 261 -10.47 -9.05 2.30
C VAL A 261 -10.88 -7.59 2.42
N THR A 262 -10.01 -6.78 2.98
CA THR A 262 -10.23 -5.34 3.06
C THR A 262 -9.75 -4.67 1.79
N ILE A 263 -10.64 -3.91 1.15
CA ILE A 263 -10.34 -3.11 -0.03
C ILE A 263 -10.68 -1.65 0.21
N SER A 264 -10.06 -0.76 -0.55
CA SER A 264 -10.45 0.65 -0.64
C SER A 264 -10.59 1.08 -2.10
N GLY A 265 -11.42 2.08 -2.35
CA GLY A 265 -11.66 2.59 -3.69
C GLY A 265 -12.95 3.44 -3.81
N PRO A 266 -13.40 3.69 -5.04
CA PRO A 266 -12.69 3.45 -6.29
C PRO A 266 -11.58 4.47 -6.53
N TYR A 267 -10.52 4.05 -7.21
CA TYR A 267 -9.45 4.93 -7.68
C TYR A 267 -9.38 4.87 -9.21
N GLY A 268 -8.69 5.82 -9.82
CA GLY A 268 -8.34 5.76 -11.23
C GLY A 268 -8.39 7.11 -11.93
N GLU A 269 -7.58 7.21 -12.98
CA GLU A 269 -7.52 8.34 -13.89
C GLU A 269 -7.54 7.87 -15.37
N PHE A 270 -7.41 6.57 -15.59
CA PHE A 270 -7.36 5.97 -16.92
C PHE A 270 -8.77 5.60 -17.40
N PHE A 271 -9.56 6.63 -17.69
CA PHE A 271 -10.91 6.48 -18.18
C PHE A 271 -11.01 6.76 -19.67
N ILE A 272 -12.07 6.22 -20.28
CA ILE A 272 -12.42 6.56 -21.65
C ILE A 272 -12.62 8.07 -21.78
N LYS A 273 -12.02 8.68 -22.80
CA LYS A 273 -12.21 10.11 -23.06
C LYS A 273 -13.47 10.32 -23.88
N ASP A 274 -14.22 11.37 -23.54
CA ASP A 274 -15.34 11.80 -24.35
C ASP A 274 -14.80 12.40 -25.65
N THR A 275 -14.89 11.63 -26.74
CA THR A 275 -14.37 12.01 -28.05
C THR A 275 -15.10 11.24 -29.16
N GLU A 276 -15.32 11.90 -30.30
CA GLU A 276 -15.86 11.27 -31.51
C GLU A 276 -14.78 10.57 -32.36
N ARG A 277 -13.52 10.56 -31.92
CA ARG A 277 -12.41 9.91 -32.62
C ARG A 277 -12.46 8.39 -32.40
N GLU A 278 -12.03 7.65 -33.42
CA GLU A 278 -11.77 6.22 -33.27
C GLU A 278 -10.78 5.97 -32.13
N MET A 279 -11.07 4.98 -31.30
CA MET A 279 -10.20 4.53 -30.22
C MET A 279 -9.73 3.11 -30.51
N VAL A 280 -8.41 2.90 -30.43
CA VAL A 280 -7.78 1.59 -30.58
C VAL A 280 -7.30 1.15 -29.19
N TYR A 281 -7.77 -0.02 -28.76
CA TYR A 281 -7.32 -0.66 -27.52
C TYR A 281 -6.30 -1.73 -27.89
N ILE A 282 -5.15 -1.68 -27.22
CA ILE A 282 -4.06 -2.66 -27.37
C ILE A 282 -3.85 -3.28 -25.99
N GLY A 283 -4.07 -4.61 -25.89
CA GLY A 283 -3.91 -5.42 -24.68
C GLY A 283 -2.75 -6.42 -24.81
#